data_dd9accd63cde92141482fb274c9db30a
#
_entry.id   dd9accd63cde92141482fb274c9db30a
#
_cell.length_a   1.000
_cell.length_b   1.000
_cell.length_c   1.000
_cell.angle_alpha   90.00
_cell.angle_beta   90.00
_cell.angle_gamma   90.00
#
_symmetry.space_group_name_H-M   'P 1'
#
loop_
_entity.id
_entity.type
_entity.pdbx_description
1 polymer ?
#
loop_
_entity_poly.entity_id
_entity_poly.type
_entity_poly.pdbx_seq_one_letter_code
_entity_poly.pdbx_strand_id
1 'polypeptide(L)'
;FRKNIYNVYKNVRNLSLFIVLIQSIVITSIIISEPVAFREFLNKLNRRILWSFDTLEIEDYGNYLKDFLFVLNPIERDLDRLDLSINYKNLKGLDCSRKFNSYANLNKIQKTIENCGKYWFKGKLTHDNNIYRVKIRSKGDRDIHYREFKNMSFKADIRGEERLKGMEEFSIQTPMIRNYTTELFAAKLMRNEGIVAPRNHYMRFYINGEYKGLRHIE
;
A
#
# COMPACT_ATOMS: atom_id res chain seq x y z
N PHE A 1 19.07 52.94 2.92
CA PHE A 1 17.79 52.21 2.89
C PHE A 1 17.98 50.72 2.57
N ARG A 2 18.66 50.32 1.50
CA ARG A 2 18.89 48.90 1.10
C ARG A 2 19.63 48.07 2.15
N LYS A 3 20.61 48.64 2.87
CA LYS A 3 21.37 47.93 3.91
C LYS A 3 20.53 47.53 5.11
N ASN A 4 19.56 48.37 5.48
CA ASN A 4 18.63 48.10 6.59
C ASN A 4 17.65 46.96 6.22
N ILE A 5 17.13 46.95 4.99
CA ILE A 5 16.22 45.89 4.53
C ILE A 5 16.93 44.52 4.50
N TYR A 6 18.17 44.48 4.05
CA TYR A 6 18.96 43.27 4.05
C TYR A 6 19.22 42.69 5.46
N ASN A 7 19.51 43.57 6.43
CA ASN A 7 19.72 43.18 7.82
C ASN A 7 18.42 42.67 8.47
N VAL A 8 17.28 43.28 8.20
CA VAL A 8 15.98 42.81 8.66
C VAL A 8 15.69 41.40 8.06
N TYR A 9 15.86 41.23 6.77
CA TYR A 9 15.66 39.94 6.10
C TYR A 9 16.57 38.84 6.66
N LYS A 10 17.85 39.13 6.90
CA LYS A 10 18.80 38.21 7.52
C LYS A 10 18.38 37.80 8.93
N ASN A 11 17.90 38.76 9.74
CA ASN A 11 17.44 38.49 11.10
C ASN A 11 16.16 37.64 11.10
N VAL A 12 15.19 37.92 10.24
CA VAL A 12 13.96 37.12 10.10
C VAL A 12 14.27 35.70 9.65
N ARG A 13 15.18 35.53 8.70
CA ARG A 13 15.62 34.20 8.25
C ARG A 13 16.31 33.43 9.38
N ASN A 14 17.19 34.07 10.15
CA ASN A 14 17.86 33.40 11.28
C ASN A 14 16.89 33.06 12.39
N LEU A 15 15.89 33.90 12.67
CA LEU A 15 14.83 33.61 13.63
C LEU A 15 13.98 32.42 13.18
N SER A 16 13.61 32.35 11.91
CA SER A 16 12.84 31.21 11.39
C SER A 16 13.62 29.90 11.46
N LEU A 17 14.93 29.91 11.14
CA LEU A 17 15.79 28.74 11.29
C LEU A 17 15.92 28.30 12.74
N PHE A 18 16.01 29.25 13.68
CA PHE A 18 16.10 28.96 15.11
C PHE A 18 14.79 28.34 15.63
N ILE A 19 13.63 28.84 15.19
CA ILE A 19 12.32 28.26 15.52
C ILE A 19 12.20 26.82 15.01
N VAL A 20 12.60 26.56 13.77
CA VAL A 20 12.59 25.20 13.18
C VAL A 20 13.50 24.27 13.96
N LEU A 21 14.66 24.75 14.40
CA LEU A 21 15.62 23.96 15.19
C LEU A 21 15.03 23.58 16.56
N ILE A 22 14.41 24.53 17.26
CA ILE A 22 13.73 24.28 18.54
C ILE A 22 12.58 23.28 18.35
N GLN A 23 11.75 23.45 17.33
CA GLN A 23 10.66 22.51 17.04
C GLN A 23 11.19 21.10 16.77
N SER A 24 12.30 20.97 16.05
CA SER A 24 12.94 19.66 15.80
C SER A 24 13.44 19.01 17.08
N ILE A 25 14.05 19.78 17.99
CA ILE A 25 14.53 19.28 19.29
C ILE A 25 13.36 18.83 20.16
N VAL A 26 12.29 19.61 20.23
CA VAL A 26 11.07 19.27 21.00
C VAL A 26 10.43 18.00 20.46
N ILE A 27 10.27 17.90 19.14
CA ILE A 27 9.70 16.71 18.49
C ILE A 27 10.57 15.48 18.78
N THR A 28 11.90 15.61 18.67
CA THR A 28 12.83 14.52 18.97
C THR A 28 12.76 14.08 20.44
N SER A 29 12.65 15.05 21.36
CA SER A 29 12.50 14.76 22.80
C SER A 29 11.19 14.01 23.10
N ILE A 30 10.08 14.40 22.47
CA ILE A 30 8.78 13.72 22.59
C ILE A 30 8.84 12.29 22.05
N ILE A 31 9.52 12.10 20.90
CA ILE A 31 9.70 10.76 20.30
C ILE A 31 10.45 9.82 21.26
N ILE A 32 11.47 10.35 21.93
CA ILE A 32 12.33 9.56 22.83
C ILE A 32 11.63 9.27 24.16
N SER A 33 10.92 10.26 24.74
CA SER A 33 10.30 10.14 26.05
C SER A 33 8.97 9.39 26.05
N GLU A 34 8.17 9.55 24.97
CA GLU A 34 6.81 8.97 24.89
C GLU A 34 6.48 8.44 23.48
N PRO A 35 7.08 7.31 23.08
CA PRO A 35 6.92 6.79 21.72
C PRO A 35 5.48 6.40 21.37
N VAL A 36 4.66 6.04 22.37
CA VAL A 36 3.25 5.67 22.16
C VAL A 36 2.39 6.91 21.88
N ALA A 37 2.54 7.96 22.70
CA ALA A 37 1.81 9.23 22.52
C ALA A 37 2.18 9.92 21.21
N PHE A 38 3.46 9.86 20.81
CA PHE A 38 3.90 10.37 19.52
C PHE A 38 3.29 9.59 18.35
N ARG A 39 3.19 8.28 18.45
CA ARG A 39 2.53 7.45 17.44
C ARG A 39 1.03 7.77 17.31
N GLU A 40 0.33 7.97 18.43
CA GLU A 40 -1.07 8.42 18.41
C GLU A 40 -1.23 9.81 17.81
N PHE A 41 -0.33 10.74 18.11
CA PHE A 41 -0.29 12.07 17.52
C PHE A 41 -0.08 11.99 16.01
N LEU A 42 0.89 11.22 15.52
CA LEU A 42 1.12 11.01 14.09
C LEU A 42 -0.09 10.36 13.41
N ASN A 43 -0.75 9.42 14.05
CA ASN A 43 -1.97 8.79 13.51
C ASN A 43 -3.15 9.76 13.43
N LYS A 44 -3.27 10.69 14.39
CA LYS A 44 -4.29 11.77 14.35
C LYS A 44 -3.95 12.82 13.30
N LEU A 45 -2.68 13.21 13.20
CA LEU A 45 -2.19 14.16 12.21
C LEU A 45 -2.33 13.60 10.80
N ASN A 46 -1.94 12.34 10.60
CA ASN A 46 -2.05 11.63 9.34
C ASN A 46 -3.51 11.53 8.87
N ARG A 47 -4.46 11.22 9.76
CA ARG A 47 -5.89 11.22 9.42
C ARG A 47 -6.42 12.62 9.03
N ARG A 48 -6.00 13.68 9.70
CA ARG A 48 -6.44 15.06 9.39
C ARG A 48 -5.79 15.60 8.12
N ILE A 49 -4.49 15.38 7.95
CA ILE A 49 -3.73 15.84 6.78
C ILE A 49 -4.17 15.08 5.54
N LEU A 50 -4.32 13.76 5.62
CA LEU A 50 -4.76 12.95 4.47
C LEU A 50 -6.19 13.29 4.04
N TRP A 51 -7.09 13.60 4.99
CA TRP A 51 -8.45 14.03 4.66
C TRP A 51 -8.49 15.40 3.98
N SER A 52 -7.61 16.33 4.37
CA SER A 52 -7.49 17.65 3.72
C SER A 52 -6.76 17.59 2.37
N PHE A 53 -5.90 16.59 2.14
CA PHE A 53 -5.22 16.40 0.85
C PHE A 53 -6.08 15.66 -0.18
N ASP A 54 -7.05 14.82 0.23
CA ASP A 54 -8.01 14.21 -0.68
C ASP A 54 -8.96 15.23 -1.35
N THR A 55 -9.07 16.43 -0.79
CA THR A 55 -9.87 17.54 -1.36
C THR A 55 -9.08 18.53 -2.21
N LEU A 56 -7.75 18.41 -2.21
CA LEU A 56 -6.86 19.19 -3.06
C LEU A 56 -6.20 18.23 -4.04
N GLU A 57 -6.29 18.46 -5.33
CA GLU A 57 -5.67 17.69 -6.43
C GLU A 57 -4.12 17.59 -6.34
N ILE A 58 -3.56 17.51 -5.13
CA ILE A 58 -2.15 17.35 -4.84
C ILE A 58 -1.88 15.85 -4.53
N GLU A 59 -2.36 14.97 -5.42
CA GLU A 59 -2.20 13.51 -5.27
C GLU A 59 -0.73 13.06 -5.18
N ASP A 60 0.18 13.74 -5.87
CA ASP A 60 1.59 13.33 -5.91
C ASP A 60 2.34 13.59 -4.59
N TYR A 61 2.13 14.73 -3.94
CA TYR A 61 2.84 15.05 -2.70
C TYR A 61 2.38 14.19 -1.50
N GLY A 62 1.11 13.83 -1.45
CA GLY A 62 0.58 12.93 -0.42
C GLY A 62 1.18 11.52 -0.52
N ASN A 63 1.47 11.05 -1.72
CA ASN A 63 2.11 9.77 -1.94
C ASN A 63 3.59 9.79 -1.54
N TYR A 64 4.34 10.86 -1.83
CA TYR A 64 5.72 11.02 -1.38
C TYR A 64 5.84 11.08 0.14
N LEU A 65 4.92 11.74 0.83
CA LEU A 65 4.92 11.82 2.29
C LEU A 65 4.57 10.45 2.92
N LYS A 66 3.63 9.72 2.33
CA LYS A 66 3.30 8.34 2.72
C LYS A 66 4.49 7.41 2.55
N ASP A 67 5.18 7.50 1.41
CA ASP A 67 6.36 6.68 1.11
C ASP A 67 7.54 7.07 2.03
N PHE A 68 7.70 8.35 2.38
CA PHE A 68 8.72 8.82 3.31
C PHE A 68 8.44 8.33 4.75
N LEU A 69 7.20 8.45 5.24
CA LEU A 69 6.81 7.94 6.56
C LEU A 69 6.92 6.40 6.62
N PHE A 70 6.68 5.72 5.51
CA PHE A 70 6.88 4.29 5.36
C PHE A 70 8.36 3.90 5.51
N VAL A 71 9.28 4.64 4.87
CA VAL A 71 10.73 4.41 4.97
C VAL A 71 11.23 4.59 6.41
N LEU A 72 10.59 5.46 7.19
CA LEU A 72 10.92 5.71 8.60
C LEU A 72 10.32 4.67 9.56
N ASN A 73 9.42 3.78 9.10
CA ASN A 73 8.81 2.78 9.97
C ASN A 73 9.65 1.47 9.97
N PRO A 74 10.40 1.18 11.04
CA PRO A 74 11.26 0.00 11.10
C PRO A 74 10.48 -1.33 11.06
N ILE A 75 9.21 -1.33 11.46
CA ILE A 75 8.36 -2.54 11.54
C ILE A 75 8.14 -3.15 10.14
N GLU A 76 8.07 -2.33 9.08
CA GLU A 76 7.83 -2.84 7.74
C GLU A 76 9.06 -3.47 7.07
N ARG A 77 10.27 -3.18 7.58
CA ARG A 77 11.51 -3.78 7.07
C ARG A 77 11.60 -5.28 7.33
N ASP A 78 10.95 -5.74 8.39
CA ASP A 78 10.93 -7.14 8.81
C ASP A 78 9.81 -7.96 8.16
N LEU A 79 8.96 -7.31 7.35
CA LEU A 79 7.90 -8.02 6.66
C LEU A 79 8.43 -8.75 5.42
N ASP A 80 7.87 -9.92 5.19
CA ASP A 80 8.16 -10.75 4.03
C ASP A 80 8.00 -9.95 2.73
N ARG A 81 8.83 -10.29 1.76
CA ARG A 81 8.78 -9.71 0.42
C ARG A 81 8.08 -10.67 -0.55
N LEU A 82 7.16 -10.13 -1.35
CA LEU A 82 6.46 -10.83 -2.42
C LEU A 82 6.67 -10.08 -3.74
N ASP A 83 7.33 -10.72 -4.69
CA ASP A 83 7.62 -10.16 -6.02
C ASP A 83 6.76 -10.81 -7.09
N LEU A 84 6.01 -10.01 -7.84
CA LEU A 84 5.32 -10.44 -9.05
C LEU A 84 6.17 -10.07 -10.28
N SER A 85 6.70 -11.08 -10.97
CA SER A 85 7.31 -10.93 -12.28
C SER A 85 6.28 -11.23 -13.37
N ILE A 86 5.98 -10.25 -14.20
CA ILE A 86 4.95 -10.34 -15.25
C ILE A 86 5.45 -9.63 -16.51
N ASN A 87 5.32 -10.28 -17.69
CA ASN A 87 5.74 -9.63 -18.93
C ASN A 87 4.86 -8.41 -19.28
N TYR A 88 5.40 -7.50 -20.05
CA TYR A 88 4.76 -6.22 -20.40
C TYR A 88 3.36 -6.40 -21.02
N LYS A 89 3.17 -7.37 -21.91
CA LYS A 89 1.88 -7.65 -22.56
C LYS A 89 0.82 -8.05 -21.54
N ASN A 90 1.16 -8.94 -20.61
CA ASN A 90 0.24 -9.37 -19.55
C ASN A 90 0.00 -8.27 -18.52
N LEU A 91 1.02 -7.46 -18.20
CA LEU A 91 0.88 -6.30 -17.31
C LEU A 91 -0.10 -5.27 -17.88
N LYS A 92 0.05 -4.95 -19.16
CA LYS A 92 -0.86 -4.03 -19.87
C LYS A 92 -2.29 -4.57 -19.96
N GLY A 93 -2.45 -5.88 -20.18
CA GLY A 93 -3.75 -6.53 -20.15
C GLY A 93 -4.39 -6.54 -18.76
N LEU A 94 -3.58 -6.73 -17.71
CA LEU A 94 -4.02 -6.68 -16.32
C LEU A 94 -4.47 -5.25 -15.94
N ASP A 95 -3.74 -4.22 -16.34
CA ASP A 95 -4.15 -2.82 -16.16
C ASP A 95 -5.42 -2.49 -16.95
N CYS A 96 -5.53 -2.97 -18.18
CA CYS A 96 -6.76 -2.84 -18.98
C CYS A 96 -7.96 -3.47 -18.25
N SER A 97 -7.79 -4.66 -17.65
CA SER A 97 -8.86 -5.42 -17.00
C SER A 97 -9.52 -4.67 -15.84
N ARG A 98 -8.79 -3.79 -15.15
CA ARG A 98 -9.33 -3.00 -14.03
C ARG A 98 -10.51 -2.11 -14.43
N LYS A 99 -10.53 -1.61 -15.67
CA LYS A 99 -11.58 -0.74 -16.19
C LYS A 99 -12.96 -1.43 -16.28
N PHE A 100 -12.96 -2.76 -16.32
CA PHE A 100 -14.17 -3.58 -16.42
C PHE A 100 -14.60 -4.21 -15.10
N ASN A 101 -13.89 -3.93 -14.01
CA ASN A 101 -14.15 -4.54 -12.71
C ASN A 101 -15.30 -3.90 -11.93
N SER A 102 -15.88 -2.80 -12.40
CA SER A 102 -16.98 -2.11 -11.73
C SER A 102 -18.15 -3.05 -11.45
N TYR A 103 -18.78 -2.88 -10.29
CA TYR A 103 -19.99 -3.60 -9.88
C TYR A 103 -21.13 -3.47 -10.91
N ALA A 104 -21.22 -2.32 -11.60
CA ALA A 104 -22.21 -2.08 -12.64
C ALA A 104 -22.00 -2.92 -13.92
N ASN A 105 -20.88 -3.60 -14.08
CA ASN A 105 -20.59 -4.43 -15.24
C ASN A 105 -21.06 -5.88 -15.03
N LEU A 106 -22.29 -6.19 -15.37
CA LEU A 106 -22.85 -7.55 -15.29
C LEU A 106 -22.03 -8.60 -16.07
N ASN A 107 -21.47 -8.22 -17.21
CA ASN A 107 -20.67 -9.10 -18.10
C ASN A 107 -19.19 -8.82 -18.02
N LYS A 108 -18.66 -8.51 -16.83
CA LYS A 108 -17.26 -8.09 -16.64
C LYS A 108 -16.22 -9.07 -17.22
N ILE A 109 -16.45 -10.37 -17.10
CA ILE A 109 -15.54 -11.41 -17.61
C ILE A 109 -15.46 -11.33 -19.13
N GLN A 110 -16.59 -11.34 -19.79
CA GLN A 110 -16.67 -11.29 -21.26
C GLN A 110 -16.08 -9.98 -21.78
N LYS A 111 -16.49 -8.82 -21.24
CA LYS A 111 -15.94 -7.51 -21.62
C LYS A 111 -14.42 -7.43 -21.40
N THR A 112 -13.90 -8.03 -20.33
CA THR A 112 -12.45 -8.07 -20.10
C THR A 112 -11.76 -8.91 -21.16
N ILE A 113 -12.30 -10.06 -21.54
CA ILE A 113 -11.72 -10.92 -22.59
C ILE A 113 -11.73 -10.20 -23.94
N GLU A 114 -12.84 -9.59 -24.31
CA GLU A 114 -13.00 -8.89 -25.59
C GLU A 114 -12.05 -7.70 -25.72
N ASN A 115 -11.90 -6.88 -24.68
CA ASN A 115 -11.14 -5.63 -24.75
C ASN A 115 -9.66 -5.78 -24.31
N CYS A 116 -9.37 -6.74 -23.43
CA CYS A 116 -8.03 -6.92 -22.86
C CYS A 116 -7.39 -8.26 -23.27
N GLY A 117 -8.07 -9.03 -24.08
CA GLY A 117 -7.62 -10.30 -24.66
C GLY A 117 -7.67 -11.51 -23.74
N LYS A 118 -7.71 -11.32 -22.41
CA LYS A 118 -7.72 -12.38 -21.41
C LYS A 118 -8.37 -11.90 -20.12
N TYR A 119 -8.90 -12.85 -19.34
CA TYR A 119 -9.36 -12.62 -17.98
C TYR A 119 -8.29 -12.92 -16.93
N TRP A 120 -7.45 -13.95 -17.17
CA TRP A 120 -6.34 -14.34 -16.34
C TRP A 120 -5.01 -14.12 -17.06
N PHE A 121 -4.05 -13.54 -16.37
CA PHE A 121 -2.72 -13.20 -16.89
C PHE A 121 -1.67 -14.06 -16.20
N LYS A 122 -0.73 -14.61 -16.97
CA LYS A 122 0.35 -15.45 -16.44
C LYS A 122 1.47 -14.58 -15.88
N GLY A 123 1.98 -14.96 -14.70
CA GLY A 123 3.12 -14.35 -14.04
C GLY A 123 3.88 -15.38 -13.19
N LYS A 124 4.88 -14.90 -12.47
CA LYS A 124 5.62 -15.64 -11.46
C LYS A 124 5.61 -14.82 -10.18
N LEU A 125 5.31 -15.45 -9.04
CA LEU A 125 5.50 -14.87 -7.72
C LEU A 125 6.78 -15.44 -7.11
N THR A 126 7.60 -14.59 -6.51
CA THR A 126 8.79 -15.00 -5.76
C THR A 126 8.63 -14.63 -4.30
N HIS A 127 8.86 -15.58 -3.40
CA HIS A 127 8.84 -15.39 -1.94
C HIS A 127 9.85 -16.36 -1.34
N ASP A 128 10.74 -15.84 -0.49
CA ASP A 128 11.80 -16.63 0.19
C ASP A 128 12.57 -17.56 -0.75
N ASN A 129 13.03 -17.02 -1.91
CA ASN A 129 13.73 -17.72 -2.98
C ASN A 129 12.90 -18.81 -3.73
N ASN A 130 11.66 -19.06 -3.33
CA ASN A 130 10.76 -19.95 -4.05
C ASN A 130 10.03 -19.19 -5.16
N ILE A 131 9.90 -19.84 -6.33
CA ILE A 131 9.25 -19.24 -7.50
C ILE A 131 7.98 -20.03 -7.82
N TYR A 132 6.83 -19.36 -7.70
CA TYR A 132 5.51 -19.91 -7.97
C TYR A 132 5.00 -19.45 -9.33
N ARG A 133 4.62 -20.38 -10.20
CA ARG A 133 3.90 -20.04 -11.44
C ARG A 133 2.47 -19.68 -11.08
N VAL A 134 2.01 -18.50 -11.50
CA VAL A 134 0.68 -18.01 -11.13
C VAL A 134 -0.13 -17.54 -12.33
N LYS A 135 -1.44 -17.63 -12.19
CA LYS A 135 -2.39 -16.81 -12.94
C LYS A 135 -2.89 -15.73 -12.03
N ILE A 136 -2.95 -14.51 -12.51
CA ILE A 136 -3.38 -13.35 -11.76
C ILE A 136 -4.45 -12.60 -12.55
N ARG A 137 -5.42 -12.06 -11.84
CA ARG A 137 -6.45 -11.18 -12.41
C ARG A 137 -6.77 -10.03 -11.45
N SER A 138 -7.42 -9.00 -11.96
CA SER A 138 -7.99 -7.98 -11.10
C SER A 138 -9.10 -8.55 -10.23
N LYS A 139 -9.18 -8.08 -8.98
CA LYS A 139 -10.19 -8.48 -7.99
C LYS A 139 -10.90 -7.24 -7.45
N GLY A 140 -12.16 -7.46 -7.01
CA GLY A 140 -12.99 -6.45 -6.38
C GLY A 140 -13.80 -5.64 -7.40
N ASP A 141 -14.95 -5.20 -6.97
CA ASP A 141 -15.98 -4.53 -7.76
C ASP A 141 -16.24 -3.10 -7.27
N ARG A 142 -15.73 -2.76 -6.07
CA ARG A 142 -15.75 -1.39 -5.56
C ARG A 142 -14.60 -0.59 -6.15
N ASP A 143 -14.80 0.69 -6.31
CA ASP A 143 -13.86 1.65 -6.88
C ASP A 143 -12.45 1.59 -6.24
N ILE A 144 -12.37 1.47 -4.92
CA ILE A 144 -11.13 1.35 -4.17
C ILE A 144 -10.21 0.20 -4.63
N HIS A 145 -10.76 -0.84 -5.28
CA HIS A 145 -9.99 -1.99 -5.76
C HIS A 145 -9.36 -1.80 -7.13
N TYR A 146 -9.83 -0.84 -7.93
CA TYR A 146 -9.43 -0.73 -9.34
C TYR A 146 -9.25 0.69 -9.89
N ARG A 147 -9.55 1.75 -9.09
CA ARG A 147 -9.41 3.15 -9.55
C ARG A 147 -8.00 3.40 -10.09
N GLU A 148 -6.99 3.00 -9.34
CA GLU A 148 -5.59 3.16 -9.70
C GLU A 148 -4.87 1.81 -9.77
N PHE A 149 -3.96 1.67 -10.75
CA PHE A 149 -3.16 0.46 -10.88
C PHE A 149 -2.27 0.20 -9.65
N LYS A 150 -1.71 1.26 -9.05
CA LYS A 150 -0.88 1.17 -7.84
C LYS A 150 -1.64 0.53 -6.67
N ASN A 151 -2.93 0.84 -6.52
CA ASN A 151 -3.78 0.37 -5.43
C ASN A 151 -4.65 -0.84 -5.79
N MET A 152 -4.49 -1.34 -7.00
CA MET A 152 -5.28 -2.43 -7.52
C MET A 152 -5.18 -3.69 -6.66
N SER A 153 -6.33 -4.34 -6.47
CA SER A 153 -6.41 -5.64 -5.83
C SER A 153 -6.36 -6.76 -6.86
N PHE A 154 -5.71 -7.83 -6.48
CA PHE A 154 -5.50 -8.98 -7.35
C PHE A 154 -6.05 -10.26 -6.71
N LYS A 155 -6.49 -11.19 -7.56
CA LYS A 155 -6.67 -12.58 -7.24
C LYS A 155 -5.53 -13.36 -7.89
N ALA A 156 -4.80 -14.13 -7.12
CA ALA A 156 -3.72 -15.00 -7.58
C ALA A 156 -4.11 -16.47 -7.41
N ASP A 157 -3.75 -17.29 -8.38
CA ASP A 157 -3.97 -18.75 -8.43
C ASP A 157 -2.63 -19.41 -8.79
N ILE A 158 -2.03 -20.12 -7.84
CA ILE A 158 -0.77 -20.85 -8.02
C ILE A 158 -1.03 -22.10 -8.86
N ARG A 159 -0.12 -22.37 -9.80
CA ARG A 159 -0.20 -23.49 -10.69
C ARG A 159 0.77 -24.60 -10.27
N GLY A 160 0.24 -25.78 -10.02
CA GLY A 160 0.99 -26.93 -9.54
C GLY A 160 0.64 -27.27 -8.08
N GLU A 161 1.51 -28.06 -7.45
CA GLU A 161 1.29 -28.55 -6.09
C GLU A 161 1.83 -27.60 -5.00
N GLU A 162 2.62 -26.60 -5.39
CA GLU A 162 3.21 -25.64 -4.47
C GLU A 162 2.14 -24.73 -3.84
N ARG A 163 2.44 -24.22 -2.64
CA ARG A 163 1.55 -23.36 -1.86
C ARG A 163 2.33 -22.21 -1.24
N LEU A 164 1.85 -21.00 -1.42
CA LEU A 164 2.39 -19.83 -0.71
C LEU A 164 1.79 -19.78 0.70
N LYS A 165 2.61 -20.00 1.73
CA LYS A 165 2.14 -20.06 3.12
C LYS A 165 0.90 -20.96 3.30
N GLY A 166 0.85 -22.07 2.55
CA GLY A 166 -0.24 -23.03 2.55
C GLY A 166 -1.49 -22.61 1.76
N MET A 167 -1.40 -21.55 0.96
CA MET A 167 -2.50 -21.07 0.09
C MET A 167 -2.21 -21.39 -1.37
N GLU A 168 -3.22 -21.89 -2.07
CA GLU A 168 -3.19 -22.11 -3.52
C GLU A 168 -3.74 -20.91 -4.26
N GLU A 169 -4.90 -20.44 -3.81
CA GLU A 169 -5.60 -19.30 -4.33
C GLU A 169 -5.75 -18.25 -3.24
N PHE A 170 -5.40 -17.01 -3.51
CA PHE A 170 -5.41 -15.93 -2.53
C PHE A 170 -5.61 -14.57 -3.19
N SER A 171 -5.94 -13.61 -2.34
CA SER A 171 -6.08 -12.20 -2.72
C SER A 171 -4.86 -11.41 -2.30
N ILE A 172 -4.48 -10.44 -3.12
CA ILE A 172 -3.45 -9.44 -2.82
C ILE A 172 -4.15 -8.09 -2.81
N GLN A 173 -4.31 -7.46 -1.66
CA GLN A 173 -5.13 -6.25 -1.49
C GLN A 173 -4.37 -5.18 -0.71
N THR A 174 -4.78 -3.91 -0.86
CA THR A 174 -4.29 -2.85 0.04
C THR A 174 -4.89 -3.06 1.43
N PRO A 175 -4.11 -2.79 2.52
CA PRO A 175 -4.60 -2.97 3.89
C PRO A 175 -5.87 -2.19 4.21
N MET A 176 -6.05 -1.01 3.59
CA MET A 176 -7.19 -0.14 3.78
C MET A 176 -8.54 -0.84 3.46
N ILE A 177 -8.54 -1.76 2.48
CA ILE A 177 -9.75 -2.49 2.06
C ILE A 177 -10.29 -3.39 3.19
N ARG A 178 -9.39 -3.86 4.05
CA ARG A 178 -9.68 -4.74 5.19
C ARG A 178 -9.57 -4.03 6.54
N ASN A 179 -9.77 -2.74 6.55
CA ASN A 179 -9.68 -1.92 7.76
C ASN A 179 -8.32 -2.09 8.47
N TYR A 180 -7.25 -2.17 7.67
CA TYR A 180 -5.88 -2.40 8.13
C TYR A 180 -5.74 -3.72 8.92
N THR A 181 -5.38 -3.65 10.20
CA THR A 181 -5.09 -4.82 11.04
C THR A 181 -6.33 -5.50 11.62
N THR A 182 -7.53 -4.93 11.48
CA THR A 182 -8.74 -5.43 12.13
C THR A 182 -9.06 -6.87 11.75
N GLU A 183 -8.97 -7.20 10.46
CA GLU A 183 -9.27 -8.57 9.99
C GLU A 183 -8.20 -9.58 10.43
N LEU A 184 -6.92 -9.19 10.43
CA LEU A 184 -5.84 -10.02 10.95
C LEU A 184 -6.06 -10.34 12.44
N PHE A 185 -6.42 -9.33 13.22
CA PHE A 185 -6.66 -9.47 14.63
C PHE A 185 -7.89 -10.36 14.91
N ALA A 186 -9.00 -10.12 14.22
CA ALA A 186 -10.22 -10.93 14.31
C ALA A 186 -9.94 -12.41 13.96
N ALA A 187 -9.24 -12.66 12.85
CA ALA A 187 -8.88 -14.02 12.44
C ALA A 187 -7.95 -14.71 13.45
N LYS A 188 -7.06 -13.96 14.11
CA LYS A 188 -6.20 -14.49 15.17
C LYS A 188 -7.03 -14.89 16.41
N LEU A 189 -7.96 -14.03 16.84
CA LEU A 189 -8.86 -14.33 17.95
C LEU A 189 -9.71 -15.57 17.64
N MET A 190 -10.33 -15.64 16.47
CA MET A 190 -11.13 -16.80 16.06
C MET A 190 -10.32 -18.10 16.13
N ARG A 191 -9.07 -18.09 15.63
CA ARG A 191 -8.23 -19.29 15.69
C ARG A 191 -7.85 -19.68 17.11
N ASN A 192 -7.63 -18.71 18.01
CA ASN A 192 -7.36 -18.99 19.41
C ASN A 192 -8.55 -19.67 20.12
N GLU A 193 -9.77 -19.36 19.66
CA GLU A 193 -11.00 -20.01 20.13
C GLU A 193 -11.34 -21.31 19.36
N GLY A 194 -10.42 -21.83 18.56
CA GLY A 194 -10.62 -23.05 17.76
C GLY A 194 -11.55 -22.87 16.56
N ILE A 195 -11.91 -21.64 16.21
CA ILE A 195 -12.78 -21.33 15.07
C ILE A 195 -11.93 -21.24 13.80
N VAL A 196 -12.42 -21.84 12.72
CA VAL A 196 -11.77 -21.75 11.40
C VAL A 196 -11.84 -20.31 10.91
N ALA A 197 -10.68 -19.76 10.57
CA ALA A 197 -10.55 -18.38 10.09
C ALA A 197 -9.56 -18.27 8.93
N PRO A 198 -9.71 -17.30 8.02
CA PRO A 198 -8.81 -17.09 6.90
C PRO A 198 -7.35 -16.93 7.34
N ARG A 199 -6.41 -17.39 6.49
CA ARG A 199 -5.00 -17.10 6.67
C ARG A 199 -4.72 -15.69 6.16
N ASN A 200 -4.18 -14.85 7.02
CA ASN A 200 -3.92 -13.45 6.74
C ASN A 200 -2.44 -13.15 6.94
N HIS A 201 -1.81 -12.53 5.96
CA HIS A 201 -0.42 -12.12 6.01
C HIS A 201 -0.28 -10.69 5.48
N TYR A 202 0.71 -9.95 5.98
CA TYR A 202 1.15 -8.69 5.39
C TYR A 202 2.49 -8.89 4.73
N MET A 203 2.62 -8.44 3.48
CA MET A 203 3.86 -8.55 2.71
C MET A 203 4.15 -7.26 1.96
N ARG A 204 5.43 -6.93 1.81
CA ARG A 204 5.89 -5.89 0.89
C ARG A 204 5.75 -6.41 -0.53
N PHE A 205 4.93 -5.75 -1.33
CA PHE A 205 4.62 -6.24 -2.67
C PHE A 205 5.35 -5.44 -3.75
N TYR A 206 5.91 -6.16 -4.69
CA TYR A 206 6.64 -5.61 -5.83
C TYR A 206 6.06 -6.14 -7.13
N ILE A 207 6.05 -5.32 -8.18
CA ILE A 207 5.72 -5.74 -9.55
C ILE A 207 6.91 -5.37 -10.43
N ASN A 208 7.56 -6.37 -11.03
CA ASN A 208 8.75 -6.21 -11.87
C ASN A 208 9.85 -5.37 -11.20
N GLY A 209 10.06 -5.58 -9.90
CA GLY A 209 11.05 -4.88 -9.09
C GLY A 209 10.59 -3.53 -8.53
N GLU A 210 9.48 -2.97 -8.99
CA GLU A 210 8.93 -1.71 -8.48
C GLU A 210 8.04 -1.96 -7.25
N TYR A 211 8.31 -1.27 -6.14
CA TYR A 211 7.55 -1.35 -4.92
C TYR A 211 6.13 -0.81 -5.10
N LYS A 212 5.12 -1.61 -4.76
CA LYS A 212 3.70 -1.28 -4.87
C LYS A 212 2.99 -1.15 -3.51
N GLY A 213 3.77 -1.05 -2.43
CA GLY A 213 3.27 -0.87 -1.08
C GLY A 213 3.06 -2.17 -0.31
N LEU A 214 2.64 -2.00 0.94
CA LEU A 214 2.23 -3.11 1.80
C LEU A 214 0.93 -3.72 1.26
N ARG A 215 0.87 -5.05 1.27
CA ARG A 215 -0.32 -5.79 0.84
C ARG A 215 -0.78 -6.77 1.91
N HIS A 216 -2.09 -6.88 2.01
CA HIS A 216 -2.78 -7.92 2.74
C HIS A 216 -3.00 -9.11 1.83
N ILE A 217 -2.53 -10.29 2.25
CA ILE A 217 -2.63 -11.56 1.54
C ILE A 217 -3.57 -12.48 2.32
N GLU A 218 -4.65 -12.91 1.69
CA GLU A 218 -5.69 -13.76 2.30
C GLU A 218 -6.20 -14.86 1.37
#